data_5abcb3d1329c2f5af36b24137d6f9201
#
_entry.id   5abcb3d1329c2f5af36b24137d6f9201
#
_cell.length_a   1.000
_cell.length_b   1.000
_cell.length_c   1.000
_cell.angle_alpha   90.00
_cell.angle_beta   90.00
_cell.angle_gamma   90.00
#
_symmetry.space_group_name_H-M   'P 1'
#
loop_
_entity.id
_entity.type
_entity.pdbx_description
1 polymer ?
#
loop_
_entity_poly.entity_id
_entity_poly.type
_entity_poly.pdbx_seq_one_letter_code
_entity_poly.pdbx_strand_id
1 'polypeptide(L)'
;RKLPVDSLGVVAIDDTTLAVTTEQPVPYLPHNLMQSWASPEHAVAKYGDEWSTRPEWSVSAGPFKLTEWRKNDAIVLDANPMYRGAELPYLEQVIISTFAQSAQPLLLSAYAADEVDMILVSGQASLGRIRNDPVVSNELHSMVNFITFYLTMDTYNPPFNDLRVRQAFSHSIDRDALLRSAIRDIGVAAYSMLPPGFPGARQEAFKSTQGYDPGRARQLLAEAGYPDGKGFPQVEIWIRSLEPEQTRMPAEAVQAMVSDVLNIQVGVRVIERKVFTDGLNNHEVALALVPYSQDYPDPSNLLGLWLSSGRHAWHDDAFERLIRQGNEYMGSTKDRFAIYHEAEIRLVEDVGGVFLWHPKEHRLWKSNFRSPDLTTNRLGMEPWNSRALMSGYFVNRENIVSPSM
;
A
#
# COMPACT_ATOMS: atom_id res chain seq x y z
N ARG A 1 7.62 15.57 -20.12
CA ARG A 1 7.56 16.91 -20.75
C ARG A 1 7.18 17.91 -19.67
N LYS A 2 7.96 19.01 -19.49
CA LYS A 2 7.49 20.16 -18.70
C LYS A 2 6.46 20.90 -19.58
N LEU A 3 5.19 20.83 -19.20
CA LEU A 3 4.14 21.61 -19.82
C LEU A 3 4.23 23.08 -19.34
N PRO A 4 3.89 24.07 -20.17
CA PRO A 4 3.75 25.45 -19.72
C PRO A 4 2.72 25.54 -18.59
N VAL A 5 2.96 26.40 -17.61
CA VAL A 5 2.03 26.60 -16.46
C VAL A 5 0.63 26.98 -16.96
N ASP A 6 0.55 27.81 -18.00
CA ASP A 6 -0.70 28.26 -18.60
C ASP A 6 -1.51 27.14 -19.29
N SER A 7 -0.88 25.97 -19.52
CA SER A 7 -1.59 24.78 -20.05
C SER A 7 -2.20 23.90 -18.96
N LEU A 8 -1.95 24.22 -17.69
CA LEU A 8 -2.60 23.55 -16.57
C LEU A 8 -4.00 24.14 -16.38
N GLY A 9 -4.98 23.28 -16.22
CA GLY A 9 -6.37 23.71 -15.93
C GLY A 9 -6.55 24.25 -14.51
N VAL A 10 -5.59 25.06 -14.02
CA VAL A 10 -5.58 25.59 -12.65
C VAL A 10 -5.50 27.11 -12.72
N VAL A 11 -6.53 27.80 -12.21
CA VAL A 11 -6.65 29.26 -12.28
C VAL A 11 -7.03 29.83 -10.92
N ALA A 12 -6.29 30.82 -10.44
CA ALA A 12 -6.71 31.63 -9.30
C ALA A 12 -7.80 32.61 -9.77
N ILE A 13 -9.00 32.44 -9.26
CA ILE A 13 -10.16 33.33 -9.55
C ILE A 13 -10.03 34.62 -8.75
N ASP A 14 -9.63 34.51 -7.50
CA ASP A 14 -9.37 35.58 -6.55
C ASP A 14 -8.36 35.11 -5.48
N ASP A 15 -8.10 35.93 -4.47
CA ASP A 15 -7.12 35.66 -3.39
C ASP A 15 -7.43 34.41 -2.55
N THR A 16 -8.63 33.85 -2.66
CA THR A 16 -9.11 32.74 -1.82
C THR A 16 -9.68 31.59 -2.62
N THR A 17 -9.83 31.75 -3.94
CA THR A 17 -10.51 30.78 -4.80
C THR A 17 -9.59 30.27 -5.90
N LEU A 18 -9.36 28.95 -5.91
CA LEU A 18 -8.65 28.23 -6.95
C LEU A 18 -9.63 27.38 -7.74
N ALA A 19 -9.71 27.59 -9.06
CA ALA A 19 -10.45 26.72 -9.96
C ALA A 19 -9.54 25.67 -10.57
N VAL A 20 -9.97 24.41 -10.51
CA VAL A 20 -9.30 23.28 -11.15
C VAL A 20 -10.23 22.70 -12.20
N THR A 21 -9.78 22.70 -13.45
CA THR A 21 -10.52 22.17 -14.61
C THR A 21 -9.80 20.94 -15.14
N THR A 22 -10.51 19.84 -15.29
CA THR A 22 -9.99 18.58 -15.87
C THR A 22 -10.47 18.46 -17.33
N GLU A 23 -9.68 17.78 -18.17
CA GLU A 23 -10.03 17.55 -19.59
C GLU A 23 -11.27 16.67 -19.74
N GLN A 24 -11.53 15.80 -18.76
CA GLN A 24 -12.67 14.90 -18.70
C GLN A 24 -13.18 14.77 -17.26
N PRO A 25 -14.39 14.25 -17.02
CA PRO A 25 -14.88 13.98 -15.67
C PRO A 25 -13.91 13.08 -14.89
N VAL A 26 -13.59 13.46 -13.65
CA VAL A 26 -12.69 12.71 -12.76
C VAL A 26 -13.34 12.63 -11.37
N PRO A 27 -14.22 11.63 -11.12
CA PRO A 27 -14.96 11.54 -9.85
C PRO A 27 -14.05 11.35 -8.63
N TYR A 28 -12.83 10.89 -8.83
CA TYR A 28 -11.81 10.73 -7.78
C TYR A 28 -10.83 11.91 -7.67
N LEU A 29 -11.08 13.03 -8.36
CA LEU A 29 -10.23 14.23 -8.28
C LEU A 29 -9.98 14.72 -6.86
N PRO A 30 -10.95 14.74 -5.93
CA PRO A 30 -10.69 15.14 -4.54
C PRO A 30 -9.60 14.30 -3.88
N HIS A 31 -9.55 12.99 -4.14
CA HIS A 31 -8.51 12.11 -3.62
C HIS A 31 -7.13 12.40 -4.25
N ASN A 32 -7.07 12.72 -5.54
CA ASN A 32 -5.82 13.11 -6.20
C ASN A 32 -5.29 14.44 -5.64
N LEU A 33 -6.18 15.39 -5.37
CA LEU A 33 -5.80 16.68 -4.78
C LEU A 33 -5.24 16.55 -3.36
N MET A 34 -5.56 15.47 -2.62
CA MET A 34 -4.93 15.17 -1.32
C MET A 34 -3.41 14.94 -1.43
N GLN A 35 -2.91 14.61 -2.61
CA GLN A 35 -1.46 14.46 -2.89
C GLN A 35 -0.81 15.78 -3.33
N SER A 36 -1.61 16.81 -3.57
CA SER A 36 -1.13 18.13 -4.02
C SER A 36 -1.02 19.07 -2.81
N TRP A 37 0.18 19.57 -2.56
CA TRP A 37 0.43 20.49 -1.47
C TRP A 37 0.79 21.87 -2.02
N ALA A 38 0.09 22.90 -1.52
CA ALA A 38 0.44 24.26 -1.83
C ALA A 38 1.75 24.63 -1.12
N SER A 39 2.72 25.09 -1.90
CA SER A 39 3.96 25.64 -1.36
C SER A 39 3.81 27.12 -1.10
N PRO A 40 4.24 27.65 0.06
CA PRO A 40 4.12 29.06 0.38
C PRO A 40 5.11 29.89 -0.46
N GLU A 41 4.61 30.66 -1.43
CA GLU A 41 5.44 31.42 -2.39
C GLU A 41 6.50 32.28 -1.70
N HIS A 42 6.12 33.02 -0.64
CA HIS A 42 7.04 33.89 0.09
C HIS A 42 8.18 33.13 0.79
N ALA A 43 7.94 31.90 1.24
CA ALA A 43 8.98 31.06 1.84
C ALA A 43 9.86 30.42 0.77
N VAL A 44 9.27 29.92 -0.30
CA VAL A 44 10.00 29.36 -1.45
C VAL A 44 10.88 30.43 -2.11
N ALA A 45 10.35 31.64 -2.31
CA ALA A 45 11.10 32.74 -2.89
C ALA A 45 12.30 33.15 -2.02
N LYS A 46 12.20 33.02 -0.69
CA LYS A 46 13.25 33.41 0.24
C LYS A 46 14.27 32.30 0.51
N TYR A 47 13.83 31.05 0.63
CA TYR A 47 14.64 29.93 1.11
C TYR A 47 14.82 28.79 0.07
N GLY A 48 14.25 28.95 -1.12
CA GLY A 48 14.28 27.92 -2.17
C GLY A 48 13.64 26.61 -1.71
N ASP A 49 14.17 25.49 -2.19
CA ASP A 49 13.65 24.15 -1.88
C ASP A 49 13.83 23.75 -0.40
N GLU A 50 14.62 24.49 0.35
CA GLU A 50 14.89 24.22 1.77
C GLU A 50 13.86 24.85 2.73
N TRP A 51 12.84 25.57 2.22
CA TRP A 51 11.86 26.31 3.03
C TRP A 51 11.18 25.50 4.14
N SER A 52 11.09 24.18 3.99
CA SER A 52 10.44 23.28 4.96
C SER A 52 11.45 22.48 5.81
N THR A 53 12.75 22.74 5.69
CA THR A 53 13.79 21.93 6.37
C THR A 53 14.19 22.47 7.73
N ARG A 54 13.72 23.65 8.11
CA ARG A 54 13.98 24.29 9.40
C ARG A 54 12.73 24.91 9.99
N PRO A 55 12.55 24.86 11.33
CA PRO A 55 11.39 25.42 11.99
C PRO A 55 11.16 26.90 11.66
N GLU A 56 12.21 27.70 11.67
CA GLU A 56 12.16 29.15 11.42
C GLU A 56 11.85 29.53 9.96
N TRP A 57 11.92 28.57 9.04
CA TRP A 57 11.61 28.77 7.62
C TRP A 57 10.27 28.14 7.24
N SER A 58 9.85 27.14 8.05
CA SER A 58 8.66 26.34 7.76
C SER A 58 7.37 27.12 7.99
N VAL A 59 6.49 27.03 7.02
CA VAL A 59 5.14 27.61 7.09
C VAL A 59 4.13 26.48 7.00
N SER A 60 3.13 26.48 7.88
CA SER A 60 2.09 25.45 7.91
C SER A 60 0.71 26.07 7.82
N ALA A 61 -0.10 25.60 6.88
CA ALA A 61 -1.55 25.82 6.84
C ALA A 61 -2.32 24.72 7.61
N GLY A 62 -1.64 23.72 8.12
CA GLY A 62 -2.22 22.59 8.85
C GLY A 62 -2.49 22.88 10.34
N PRO A 63 -3.11 21.92 11.06
CA PRO A 63 -3.45 22.04 12.47
C PRO A 63 -2.24 22.14 13.39
N PHE A 64 -1.07 21.72 12.92
CA PHE A 64 0.19 21.80 13.63
C PHE A 64 1.24 22.52 12.80
N LYS A 65 2.22 23.13 13.48
CA LYS A 65 3.39 23.76 12.87
C LYS A 65 4.67 23.16 13.45
N LEU A 66 5.70 23.06 12.62
CA LEU A 66 7.03 22.62 13.04
C LEU A 66 7.66 23.67 13.94
N THR A 67 8.01 23.32 15.18
CA THR A 67 8.65 24.21 16.14
C THR A 67 10.06 23.80 16.52
N GLU A 68 10.37 22.50 16.40
CA GLU A 68 11.73 22.01 16.63
C GLU A 68 12.02 20.81 15.75
N TRP A 69 13.24 20.71 15.22
CA TRP A 69 13.74 19.54 14.52
C TRP A 69 15.12 19.16 15.05
N ARG A 70 15.13 18.21 15.98
CA ARG A 70 16.36 17.59 16.49
C ARG A 70 16.73 16.42 15.55
N LYS A 71 17.75 16.61 14.71
CA LYS A 71 18.17 15.57 13.75
C LYS A 71 18.52 14.27 14.49
N ASN A 72 18.01 13.14 14.00
CA ASN A 72 18.16 11.81 14.56
C ASN A 72 17.58 11.61 15.98
N ASP A 73 16.77 12.51 16.46
CA ASP A 73 16.10 12.44 17.76
C ASP A 73 14.61 12.64 17.62
N ALA A 74 14.14 13.86 17.39
CA ALA A 74 12.72 14.13 17.33
C ALA A 74 12.34 15.31 16.41
N ILE A 75 11.11 15.29 15.94
CA ILE A 75 10.40 16.41 15.33
C ILE A 75 9.29 16.84 16.29
N VAL A 76 9.26 18.12 16.66
CA VAL A 76 8.26 18.71 17.54
C VAL A 76 7.32 19.57 16.72
N LEU A 77 6.04 19.31 16.88
CA LEU A 77 4.95 20.01 16.22
C LEU A 77 4.06 20.61 17.29
N ASP A 78 3.90 21.93 17.34
CA ASP A 78 2.95 22.60 18.22
C ASP A 78 1.63 22.88 17.50
N ALA A 79 0.52 22.93 18.25
CA ALA A 79 -0.76 23.36 17.72
C ALA A 79 -0.63 24.72 17.01
N ASN A 80 -1.18 24.81 15.81
CA ASN A 80 -1.07 26.01 14.98
C ASN A 80 -2.22 26.98 15.30
N PRO A 81 -1.98 28.12 15.98
CA PRO A 81 -3.02 29.07 16.33
C PRO A 81 -3.64 29.79 15.12
N MET A 82 -2.95 29.72 13.96
CA MET A 82 -3.43 30.29 12.71
C MET A 82 -4.27 29.31 11.88
N TYR A 83 -4.39 28.06 12.32
CA TYR A 83 -5.22 27.08 11.63
C TYR A 83 -6.69 27.50 11.62
N ARG A 84 -7.33 27.34 10.45
CA ARG A 84 -8.74 27.73 10.20
C ARG A 84 -9.56 26.59 9.61
N GLY A 85 -9.07 25.34 9.72
CA GLY A 85 -9.82 24.15 9.30
C GLY A 85 -11.03 23.90 10.20
N ALA A 86 -11.86 22.94 9.79
CA ALA A 86 -13.14 22.63 10.44
C ALA A 86 -12.99 22.16 11.89
N GLU A 87 -11.86 21.58 12.26
CA GLU A 87 -11.60 21.05 13.60
C GLU A 87 -10.24 21.48 14.10
N LEU A 88 -10.26 22.15 15.24
CA LEU A 88 -9.05 22.54 15.94
C LEU A 88 -8.37 21.29 16.58
N PRO A 89 -7.04 21.25 16.65
CA PRO A 89 -6.33 20.16 17.31
C PRO A 89 -6.66 20.09 18.81
N TYR A 90 -6.89 18.88 19.32
CA TYR A 90 -7.05 18.65 20.77
C TYR A 90 -5.72 18.62 21.51
N LEU A 91 -4.64 18.21 20.81
CA LEU A 91 -3.29 18.17 21.37
C LEU A 91 -2.64 19.55 21.24
N GLU A 92 -1.93 19.97 22.29
CA GLU A 92 -1.11 21.18 22.25
C GLU A 92 0.19 20.95 21.47
N GLN A 93 0.73 19.72 21.58
CA GLN A 93 2.00 19.34 20.96
C GLN A 93 1.99 17.87 20.53
N VAL A 94 2.69 17.57 19.43
CA VAL A 94 3.00 16.23 18.94
C VAL A 94 4.51 16.10 18.81
N ILE A 95 5.09 15.07 19.44
CA ILE A 95 6.52 14.76 19.36
C ILE A 95 6.67 13.47 18.55
N ILE A 96 7.34 13.56 17.40
CA ILE A 96 7.62 12.42 16.53
C ILE A 96 9.06 12.00 16.77
N SER A 97 9.27 10.91 17.50
CA SER A 97 10.59 10.32 17.69
C SER A 97 11.11 9.70 16.39
N THR A 98 12.35 10.06 16.01
CA THR A 98 12.97 9.60 14.76
C THR A 98 13.92 8.42 14.99
N PHE A 99 13.64 7.59 15.99
CA PHE A 99 14.38 6.35 16.18
C PHE A 99 14.34 5.48 14.93
N ALA A 100 15.47 4.89 14.57
CA ALA A 100 15.54 4.00 13.42
C ALA A 100 14.58 2.81 13.61
N GLN A 101 13.88 2.41 12.54
CA GLN A 101 12.96 1.24 12.58
C GLN A 101 13.65 -0.05 13.01
N SER A 102 14.97 -0.16 12.83
CA SER A 102 15.79 -1.26 13.34
C SER A 102 15.90 -1.31 14.87
N ALA A 103 15.46 -0.28 15.57
CA ALA A 103 15.52 -0.17 17.03
C ALA A 103 14.23 -0.61 17.73
N GLN A 104 13.49 -1.58 17.18
CA GLN A 104 12.23 -2.09 17.78
C GLN A 104 12.31 -2.42 19.28
N PRO A 105 13.38 -3.06 19.82
CA PRO A 105 13.49 -3.28 21.26
C PRO A 105 13.51 -1.98 22.08
N LEU A 106 14.12 -0.91 21.56
CA LEU A 106 14.13 0.40 22.23
C LEU A 106 12.75 1.04 22.19
N LEU A 107 12.04 0.97 21.07
CA LEU A 107 10.68 1.49 20.94
C LEU A 107 9.72 0.78 21.92
N LEU A 108 9.84 -0.54 22.05
CA LEU A 108 9.04 -1.31 23.01
C LEU A 108 9.38 -0.93 24.46
N SER A 109 10.66 -0.68 24.77
CA SER A 109 11.08 -0.22 26.10
C SER A 109 10.56 1.18 26.42
N ALA A 110 10.65 2.11 25.47
CA ALA A 110 10.11 3.46 25.61
C ALA A 110 8.59 3.46 25.78
N TYR A 111 7.89 2.59 25.04
CA TYR A 111 6.45 2.39 25.18
C TYR A 111 6.08 1.84 26.57
N ALA A 112 6.83 0.83 27.06
CA ALA A 112 6.62 0.27 28.40
C ALA A 112 6.95 1.24 29.53
N ALA A 113 7.86 2.20 29.29
CA ALA A 113 8.23 3.26 30.23
C ALA A 113 7.34 4.50 30.15
N ASP A 114 6.25 4.48 29.37
CA ASP A 114 5.35 5.61 29.12
C ASP A 114 6.04 6.86 28.51
N GLU A 115 7.17 6.65 27.82
CA GLU A 115 7.89 7.71 27.11
C GLU A 115 7.28 8.04 25.74
N VAL A 116 6.50 7.11 25.18
CA VAL A 116 5.79 7.26 23.91
C VAL A 116 4.38 6.68 23.99
N ASP A 117 3.41 7.35 23.39
CA ASP A 117 1.98 6.96 23.42
C ASP A 117 1.61 5.98 22.31
N MET A 118 2.34 6.00 21.19
CA MET A 118 2.09 5.14 20.03
C MET A 118 3.39 4.71 19.40
N ILE A 119 3.47 3.44 18.97
CA ILE A 119 4.59 2.91 18.17
C ILE A 119 4.08 2.01 17.05
N LEU A 120 4.81 2.03 15.94
CA LEU A 120 4.71 1.02 14.90
C LEU A 120 5.45 -0.24 15.36
N VAL A 121 4.77 -1.39 15.27
CA VAL A 121 5.37 -2.69 15.64
C VAL A 121 5.79 -3.40 14.36
N SER A 122 7.08 -3.69 14.26
CA SER A 122 7.64 -4.47 13.16
C SER A 122 8.38 -5.70 13.68
N GLY A 123 8.45 -6.72 12.83
CA GLY A 123 9.13 -7.97 13.13
C GLY A 123 8.35 -8.92 14.03
N GLN A 124 8.51 -10.19 13.73
CA GLN A 124 7.74 -11.29 14.36
C GLN A 124 8.08 -11.53 15.83
N ALA A 125 9.37 -11.34 16.18
CA ALA A 125 9.81 -11.49 17.56
C ALA A 125 9.13 -10.47 18.49
N SER A 126 8.95 -9.23 18.01
CA SER A 126 8.25 -8.16 18.72
C SER A 126 6.76 -8.49 18.87
N LEU A 127 6.11 -8.89 17.80
CA LEU A 127 4.69 -9.29 17.82
C LEU A 127 4.46 -10.48 18.76
N GLY A 128 5.34 -11.49 18.73
CA GLY A 128 5.25 -12.64 19.63
C GLY A 128 5.37 -12.25 21.10
N ARG A 129 6.28 -11.35 21.45
CA ARG A 129 6.40 -10.83 22.83
C ARG A 129 5.16 -10.08 23.28
N ILE A 130 4.64 -9.17 22.44
CA ILE A 130 3.46 -8.36 22.73
C ILE A 130 2.24 -9.27 22.96
N ARG A 131 1.99 -10.23 22.07
CA ARG A 131 0.84 -11.15 22.16
C ARG A 131 0.86 -12.02 23.42
N ASN A 132 2.05 -12.32 23.93
CA ASN A 132 2.23 -13.10 25.17
C ASN A 132 2.18 -12.23 26.43
N ASP A 133 2.15 -10.92 26.32
CA ASP A 133 2.03 -10.00 27.44
C ASP A 133 0.54 -9.67 27.67
N PRO A 134 -0.06 -10.04 28.83
CA PRO A 134 -1.48 -9.88 29.06
C PRO A 134 -1.95 -8.42 29.19
N VAL A 135 -1.05 -7.48 29.42
CA VAL A 135 -1.34 -6.04 29.52
C VAL A 135 -1.20 -5.41 28.14
N VAL A 136 -0.02 -5.53 27.55
CA VAL A 136 0.33 -4.85 26.29
C VAL A 136 -0.44 -5.43 25.11
N SER A 137 -0.84 -6.72 25.16
CA SER A 137 -1.63 -7.34 24.08
C SER A 137 -3.00 -6.67 23.85
N ASN A 138 -3.59 -6.06 24.89
CA ASN A 138 -4.85 -5.33 24.78
C ASN A 138 -4.70 -3.97 24.07
N GLU A 139 -3.48 -3.47 23.95
CA GLU A 139 -3.12 -2.22 23.27
C GLU A 139 -2.59 -2.47 21.84
N LEU A 140 -2.51 -3.75 21.42
CA LEU A 140 -2.08 -4.12 20.07
C LEU A 140 -3.24 -4.04 19.09
N HIS A 141 -3.09 -3.20 18.11
CA HIS A 141 -4.03 -3.04 16.99
C HIS A 141 -3.39 -3.51 15.69
N SER A 142 -4.18 -4.21 14.88
CA SER A 142 -3.71 -4.81 13.63
C SER A 142 -4.72 -4.53 12.54
N MET A 143 -4.27 -3.99 11.42
CA MET A 143 -5.11 -3.64 10.28
C MET A 143 -4.46 -4.09 8.98
N VAL A 144 -5.28 -4.46 8.00
CA VAL A 144 -4.78 -4.73 6.65
C VAL A 144 -4.34 -3.42 6.01
N ASN A 145 -3.09 -3.39 5.56
CA ASN A 145 -2.57 -2.22 4.84
C ASN A 145 -2.99 -2.27 3.36
N PHE A 146 -3.24 -1.13 2.75
CA PHE A 146 -3.64 -1.04 1.34
C PHE A 146 -2.45 -1.20 0.39
N ILE A 147 -1.75 -2.31 0.59
CA ILE A 147 -0.64 -2.79 -0.24
C ILE A 147 -1.00 -4.18 -0.74
N THR A 148 -0.67 -4.47 -1.98
CA THR A 148 -0.81 -5.81 -2.54
C THR A 148 0.53 -6.31 -3.03
N PHE A 149 0.92 -7.50 -2.59
CA PHE A 149 2.05 -8.25 -3.12
C PHE A 149 1.55 -9.27 -4.14
N TYR A 150 2.13 -9.25 -5.32
CA TYR A 150 1.71 -10.10 -6.43
C TYR A 150 2.86 -10.44 -7.36
N LEU A 151 2.71 -11.51 -8.14
CA LEU A 151 3.55 -11.77 -9.28
C LEU A 151 2.97 -11.07 -10.50
N THR A 152 3.78 -10.30 -11.20
CA THR A 152 3.52 -9.88 -12.57
C THR A 152 4.27 -10.78 -13.55
N MET A 153 3.67 -11.05 -14.69
CA MET A 153 4.19 -11.92 -15.73
C MET A 153 4.15 -11.20 -17.07
N ASP A 154 5.14 -11.42 -17.91
CA ASP A 154 5.12 -10.91 -19.29
C ASP A 154 4.18 -11.78 -20.15
N THR A 155 2.94 -11.31 -20.32
CA THR A 155 1.92 -12.04 -21.08
C THR A 155 2.05 -11.85 -22.59
N TYR A 156 3.01 -11.06 -23.06
CA TYR A 156 3.28 -10.89 -24.49
C TYR A 156 4.22 -11.97 -25.04
N ASN A 157 5.05 -12.55 -24.18
CA ASN A 157 6.08 -13.50 -24.56
C ASN A 157 5.91 -14.86 -23.87
N PRO A 158 6.36 -15.98 -24.54
CA PRO A 158 6.43 -17.28 -23.90
C PRO A 158 7.34 -17.27 -22.66
N PRO A 159 7.02 -18.05 -21.62
CA PRO A 159 5.92 -19.02 -21.56
C PRO A 159 4.59 -18.41 -21.05
N PHE A 160 4.60 -17.16 -20.59
CA PHE A 160 3.45 -16.55 -19.90
C PHE A 160 2.38 -15.95 -20.83
N ASN A 161 2.60 -15.96 -22.15
CA ASN A 161 1.55 -15.63 -23.12
C ASN A 161 0.43 -16.68 -23.18
N ASP A 162 0.66 -17.89 -22.67
CA ASP A 162 -0.37 -18.92 -22.53
C ASP A 162 -1.09 -18.78 -21.17
N LEU A 163 -2.39 -18.52 -21.20
CA LEU A 163 -3.23 -18.40 -20.00
C LEU A 163 -3.13 -19.64 -19.08
N ARG A 164 -3.02 -20.85 -19.67
CA ARG A 164 -2.92 -22.09 -18.90
C ARG A 164 -1.65 -22.12 -18.04
N VAL A 165 -0.54 -21.57 -18.54
CA VAL A 165 0.71 -21.43 -17.77
C VAL A 165 0.50 -20.46 -16.61
N ARG A 166 -0.13 -19.30 -16.83
CA ARG A 166 -0.40 -18.32 -15.78
C ARG A 166 -1.32 -18.90 -14.71
N GLN A 167 -2.38 -19.61 -15.12
CA GLN A 167 -3.28 -20.31 -14.20
C GLN A 167 -2.55 -21.41 -13.42
N ALA A 168 -1.66 -22.18 -14.05
CA ALA A 168 -0.85 -23.19 -13.38
C ALA A 168 0.02 -22.58 -12.28
N PHE A 169 0.66 -21.44 -12.54
CA PHE A 169 1.41 -20.70 -11.52
C PHE A 169 0.50 -20.25 -10.37
N SER A 170 -0.67 -19.69 -10.67
CA SER A 170 -1.61 -19.24 -9.63
C SER A 170 -2.10 -20.36 -8.73
N HIS A 171 -2.49 -21.52 -9.34
CA HIS A 171 -2.98 -22.70 -8.62
C HIS A 171 -1.87 -23.48 -7.90
N SER A 172 -0.60 -23.26 -8.22
CA SER A 172 0.53 -23.93 -7.55
C SER A 172 0.91 -23.29 -6.20
N ILE A 173 0.39 -22.10 -5.89
CA ILE A 173 0.78 -21.34 -4.70
C ILE A 173 -0.26 -21.49 -3.60
N ASP A 174 0.10 -22.19 -2.52
CA ASP A 174 -0.68 -22.26 -1.28
C ASP A 174 -0.48 -20.98 -0.46
N ARG A 175 -1.41 -20.04 -0.59
CA ARG A 175 -1.34 -18.74 0.11
C ARG A 175 -1.43 -18.90 1.64
N ASP A 176 -2.16 -19.90 2.12
CA ASP A 176 -2.25 -20.17 3.55
C ASP A 176 -0.93 -20.73 4.10
N ALA A 177 -0.26 -21.62 3.35
CA ALA A 177 1.07 -22.09 3.71
C ALA A 177 2.11 -20.95 3.62
N LEU A 178 2.04 -20.10 2.59
CA LEU A 178 2.89 -18.90 2.47
C LEU A 178 2.74 -17.98 3.69
N LEU A 179 1.49 -17.71 4.11
CA LEU A 179 1.20 -16.90 5.30
C LEU A 179 1.75 -17.55 6.56
N ARG A 180 1.61 -18.85 6.73
CA ARG A 180 2.14 -19.55 7.93
C ARG A 180 3.66 -19.59 7.98
N SER A 181 4.32 -19.80 6.84
CA SER A 181 5.78 -20.05 6.80
C SER A 181 6.61 -18.80 6.65
N ALA A 182 6.31 -17.96 5.66
CA ALA A 182 7.13 -16.82 5.27
C ALA A 182 6.57 -15.47 5.75
N ILE A 183 5.25 -15.30 5.70
CA ILE A 183 4.59 -14.03 6.09
C ILE A 183 4.21 -14.02 7.58
N ARG A 184 3.92 -15.22 8.16
CA ARG A 184 3.69 -15.46 9.61
C ARG A 184 2.79 -14.42 10.28
N ASP A 185 1.51 -14.36 9.93
CA ASP A 185 0.49 -13.49 10.55
C ASP A 185 0.64 -11.96 10.31
N ILE A 186 1.65 -11.53 9.57
CA ILE A 186 1.79 -10.12 9.17
C ILE A 186 1.11 -9.82 7.83
N GLY A 187 0.16 -10.65 7.41
CA GLY A 187 -0.61 -10.46 6.17
C GLY A 187 -1.89 -11.28 6.16
N VAL A 188 -2.67 -11.07 5.12
CA VAL A 188 -3.83 -11.88 4.73
C VAL A 188 -3.69 -12.32 3.28
N ALA A 189 -4.28 -13.46 2.91
CA ALA A 189 -4.23 -13.95 1.53
C ALA A 189 -4.87 -12.96 0.58
N ALA A 190 -4.25 -12.77 -0.60
CA ALA A 190 -4.77 -11.95 -1.67
C ALA A 190 -5.21 -12.83 -2.85
N TYR A 191 -6.38 -12.52 -3.39
CA TYR A 191 -6.95 -13.16 -4.58
C TYR A 191 -7.29 -12.16 -5.68
N SER A 192 -7.08 -10.87 -5.40
CA SER A 192 -7.20 -9.77 -6.36
C SER A 192 -6.33 -8.57 -5.96
N MET A 193 -6.34 -7.53 -6.77
CA MET A 193 -5.52 -6.33 -6.57
C MET A 193 -6.02 -5.43 -5.44
N LEU A 194 -7.35 -5.37 -5.18
CA LEU A 194 -7.93 -4.48 -4.19
C LEU A 194 -7.91 -5.12 -2.79
N PRO A 195 -7.18 -4.55 -1.79
CA PRO A 195 -7.11 -5.12 -0.43
C PRO A 195 -8.46 -5.12 0.30
N PRO A 196 -8.69 -6.02 1.28
CA PRO A 196 -9.86 -5.96 2.16
C PRO A 196 -9.99 -4.58 2.83
N GLY A 197 -11.19 -4.01 2.84
CA GLY A 197 -11.46 -2.67 3.37
C GLY A 197 -11.17 -1.52 2.39
N PHE A 198 -10.51 -1.79 1.27
CA PHE A 198 -10.33 -0.79 0.20
C PHE A 198 -11.67 -0.51 -0.50
N PRO A 199 -11.95 0.75 -0.93
CA PRO A 199 -13.17 1.07 -1.65
C PRO A 199 -13.40 0.13 -2.86
N GLY A 200 -14.56 -0.51 -2.90
CA GLY A 200 -14.93 -1.43 -3.98
C GLY A 200 -14.38 -2.86 -3.89
N ALA A 201 -13.50 -3.18 -2.92
CA ALA A 201 -12.88 -4.50 -2.80
C ALA A 201 -13.90 -5.64 -2.57
N ARG A 202 -13.67 -6.79 -3.25
CA ARG A 202 -14.50 -8.02 -3.14
C ARG A 202 -13.63 -9.28 -3.19
N GLN A 203 -12.59 -9.35 -2.37
CA GLN A 203 -11.57 -10.41 -2.37
C GLN A 203 -12.12 -11.84 -2.38
N GLU A 204 -13.12 -12.12 -1.56
CA GLU A 204 -13.68 -13.48 -1.42
C GLU A 204 -14.31 -14.01 -2.73
N ALA A 205 -14.76 -13.13 -3.62
CA ALA A 205 -15.32 -13.50 -4.92
C ALA A 205 -14.30 -14.22 -5.82
N PHE A 206 -13.02 -13.99 -5.60
CA PHE A 206 -11.93 -14.47 -6.46
C PHE A 206 -11.15 -15.67 -5.89
N LYS A 207 -11.50 -16.11 -4.69
CA LYS A 207 -10.79 -17.21 -4.03
C LYS A 207 -10.83 -18.52 -4.81
N SER A 208 -11.95 -18.82 -5.49
CA SER A 208 -12.07 -20.00 -6.33
C SER A 208 -11.24 -19.91 -7.62
N THR A 209 -11.05 -18.68 -8.14
CA THR A 209 -10.36 -18.44 -9.42
C THR A 209 -8.83 -18.53 -9.26
N GLN A 210 -8.29 -17.98 -8.19
CA GLN A 210 -6.84 -17.99 -7.91
C GLN A 210 -6.45 -18.89 -6.72
N GLY A 211 -7.34 -19.73 -6.22
CA GLY A 211 -7.08 -20.61 -5.09
C GLY A 211 -6.09 -21.74 -5.41
N TYR A 212 -5.49 -22.30 -4.33
CA TYR A 212 -4.56 -23.41 -4.42
C TYR A 212 -5.24 -24.69 -4.90
N ASP A 213 -4.79 -25.24 -6.02
CA ASP A 213 -5.19 -26.53 -6.57
C ASP A 213 -4.01 -27.16 -7.34
N PRO A 214 -3.13 -27.90 -6.66
CA PRO A 214 -1.94 -28.48 -7.30
C PRO A 214 -2.25 -29.52 -8.37
N GLY A 215 -3.43 -30.16 -8.31
CA GLY A 215 -3.91 -31.09 -9.34
C GLY A 215 -4.24 -30.34 -10.63
N ARG A 216 -5.03 -29.30 -10.51
CA ARG A 216 -5.38 -28.42 -11.63
C ARG A 216 -4.15 -27.71 -12.20
N ALA A 217 -3.22 -27.25 -11.36
CA ALA A 217 -1.98 -26.62 -11.79
C ALA A 217 -1.16 -27.53 -12.72
N ARG A 218 -0.93 -28.77 -12.32
CA ARG A 218 -0.21 -29.76 -13.15
C ARG A 218 -0.94 -30.07 -14.45
N GLN A 219 -2.26 -30.22 -14.39
CA GLN A 219 -3.08 -30.48 -15.58
C GLN A 219 -2.95 -29.31 -16.58
N LEU A 220 -3.10 -28.07 -16.14
CA LEU A 220 -2.98 -26.89 -16.99
C LEU A 220 -1.61 -26.75 -17.63
N LEU A 221 -0.54 -27.03 -16.88
CA LEU A 221 0.81 -26.98 -17.40
C LEU A 221 1.05 -28.07 -18.46
N ALA A 222 0.51 -29.28 -18.25
CA ALA A 222 0.55 -30.35 -19.24
C ALA A 222 -0.23 -30.03 -20.51
N GLU A 223 -1.44 -29.44 -20.38
CA GLU A 223 -2.27 -28.96 -21.49
C GLU A 223 -1.58 -27.82 -22.27
N ALA A 224 -0.71 -27.02 -21.61
CA ALA A 224 0.11 -26.00 -22.24
C ALA A 224 1.35 -26.58 -22.98
N GLY A 225 1.56 -27.90 -22.95
CA GLY A 225 2.66 -28.56 -23.63
C GLY A 225 3.86 -28.95 -22.78
N TYR A 226 3.76 -28.80 -21.45
CA TYR A 226 4.84 -29.07 -20.50
C TYR A 226 4.46 -30.19 -19.49
N PRO A 227 4.17 -31.43 -19.94
CA PRO A 227 3.81 -32.51 -19.04
C PRO A 227 4.94 -32.79 -18.04
N ASP A 228 4.62 -32.87 -16.76
CA ASP A 228 5.58 -33.00 -15.65
C ASP A 228 6.69 -31.93 -15.66
N GLY A 229 6.41 -30.74 -16.16
CA GLY A 229 7.38 -29.65 -16.29
C GLY A 229 8.42 -29.81 -17.40
N LYS A 230 8.35 -30.91 -18.17
CA LYS A 230 9.35 -31.21 -19.22
C LYS A 230 9.35 -30.16 -20.33
N GLY A 231 10.51 -29.57 -20.58
CA GLY A 231 10.71 -28.57 -21.64
C GLY A 231 10.28 -27.15 -21.22
N PHE A 232 9.80 -26.96 -20.01
CA PHE A 232 9.52 -25.61 -19.50
C PHE A 232 10.82 -24.81 -19.36
N PRO A 233 10.90 -23.57 -19.86
CA PRO A 233 12.12 -22.78 -19.77
C PRO A 233 12.43 -22.42 -18.31
N GLN A 234 13.71 -22.25 -17.99
CA GLN A 234 14.10 -21.68 -16.70
C GLN A 234 13.64 -20.25 -16.61
N VAL A 235 12.97 -19.89 -15.51
CA VAL A 235 12.50 -18.54 -15.23
C VAL A 235 13.01 -18.08 -13.87
N GLU A 236 13.11 -16.75 -13.69
CA GLU A 236 13.55 -16.14 -12.43
C GLU A 236 12.51 -15.15 -11.94
N ILE A 237 12.15 -15.23 -10.66
CA ILE A 237 11.38 -14.22 -9.96
C ILE A 237 12.31 -13.05 -9.63
N TRP A 238 12.14 -11.94 -10.32
CA TRP A 238 12.86 -10.72 -9.97
C TRP A 238 12.26 -10.07 -8.73
N ILE A 239 13.11 -9.65 -7.80
CA ILE A 239 12.75 -8.89 -6.61
C ILE A 239 13.66 -7.67 -6.47
N ARG A 240 13.11 -6.58 -5.91
CA ARG A 240 13.92 -5.40 -5.62
C ARG A 240 14.85 -5.65 -4.45
N SER A 241 16.03 -5.00 -4.45
CA SER A 241 17.03 -5.04 -3.37
C SER A 241 16.61 -4.29 -2.09
N LEU A 242 15.32 -3.96 -1.94
CA LEU A 242 14.78 -3.32 -0.76
C LEU A 242 14.28 -4.39 0.22
N GLU A 243 14.69 -4.28 1.49
CA GLU A 243 14.20 -5.07 2.61
C GLU A 243 14.10 -6.59 2.32
N PRO A 244 15.23 -7.31 2.35
CA PRO A 244 15.28 -8.72 2.00
C PRO A 244 14.26 -9.59 2.73
N GLU A 245 13.94 -9.25 3.98
CA GLU A 245 12.99 -10.01 4.82
C GLU A 245 11.55 -9.90 4.33
N GLN A 246 11.16 -8.77 3.72
CA GLN A 246 9.80 -8.57 3.23
C GLN A 246 9.56 -9.15 1.83
N THR A 247 10.60 -9.30 1.03
CA THR A 247 10.47 -9.75 -0.34
C THR A 247 11.21 -11.05 -0.63
N ARG A 248 12.43 -11.25 -0.09
CA ARG A 248 13.27 -12.40 -0.42
C ARG A 248 12.70 -13.71 0.15
N MET A 249 12.41 -13.77 1.44
CA MET A 249 11.86 -15.00 2.04
C MET A 249 10.52 -15.41 1.41
N PRO A 250 9.56 -14.48 1.19
CA PRO A 250 8.34 -14.80 0.46
C PRO A 250 8.58 -15.25 -0.98
N ALA A 251 9.51 -14.62 -1.71
CA ALA A 251 9.84 -15.04 -3.08
C ALA A 251 10.45 -16.44 -3.14
N GLU A 252 11.35 -16.76 -2.20
CA GLU A 252 11.94 -18.10 -2.08
C GLU A 252 10.87 -19.16 -1.72
N ALA A 253 9.89 -18.80 -0.85
CA ALA A 253 8.78 -19.69 -0.54
C ALA A 253 7.86 -19.92 -1.76
N VAL A 254 7.53 -18.85 -2.49
CA VAL A 254 6.75 -18.95 -3.74
C VAL A 254 7.51 -19.76 -4.78
N GLN A 255 8.80 -19.50 -4.96
CA GLN A 255 9.67 -20.27 -5.85
C GLN A 255 9.63 -21.78 -5.53
N ALA A 256 9.78 -22.15 -4.26
CA ALA A 256 9.73 -23.53 -3.83
C ALA A 256 8.37 -24.18 -4.14
N MET A 257 7.26 -23.50 -3.80
CA MET A 257 5.90 -24.00 -4.06
C MET A 257 5.66 -24.24 -5.55
N VAL A 258 6.03 -23.27 -6.40
CA VAL A 258 5.87 -23.39 -7.86
C VAL A 258 6.74 -24.51 -8.41
N SER A 259 8.01 -24.58 -7.99
CA SER A 259 8.94 -25.62 -8.45
C SER A 259 8.48 -27.03 -8.05
N ASP A 260 8.03 -27.20 -6.80
CA ASP A 260 7.60 -28.51 -6.29
C ASP A 260 6.30 -29.00 -6.94
N VAL A 261 5.31 -28.09 -7.10
CA VAL A 261 4.01 -28.45 -7.67
C VAL A 261 4.10 -28.70 -9.16
N LEU A 262 4.84 -27.87 -9.91
CA LEU A 262 4.89 -27.91 -11.37
C LEU A 262 6.08 -28.71 -11.91
N ASN A 263 7.02 -29.13 -11.04
CA ASN A 263 8.27 -29.80 -11.40
C ASN A 263 9.10 -29.03 -12.44
N ILE A 264 9.22 -27.69 -12.23
CA ILE A 264 9.97 -26.76 -13.09
C ILE A 264 11.07 -26.06 -12.31
N GLN A 265 12.04 -25.50 -13.04
CA GLN A 265 13.12 -24.71 -12.42
C GLN A 265 12.73 -23.23 -12.38
N VAL A 266 12.55 -22.71 -11.17
CA VAL A 266 12.32 -21.29 -10.89
C VAL A 266 13.46 -20.77 -10.03
N GLY A 267 14.08 -19.66 -10.42
CA GLY A 267 15.09 -18.95 -9.62
C GLY A 267 14.52 -17.73 -8.92
N VAL A 268 15.30 -17.15 -7.98
CA VAL A 268 15.02 -15.83 -7.38
C VAL A 268 16.22 -14.94 -7.62
N ARG A 269 16.00 -13.75 -8.18
CA ARG A 269 17.05 -12.80 -8.51
C ARG A 269 16.80 -11.44 -7.89
N VAL A 270 17.76 -10.98 -7.06
CA VAL A 270 17.73 -9.65 -6.46
C VAL A 270 18.27 -8.63 -7.45
N ILE A 271 17.47 -7.62 -7.78
CA ILE A 271 17.77 -6.58 -8.77
C ILE A 271 17.84 -5.21 -8.09
N GLU A 272 18.83 -4.40 -8.49
CA GLU A 272 18.90 -3.02 -8.06
C GLU A 272 17.61 -2.27 -8.44
N ARG A 273 17.19 -1.32 -7.58
CA ARG A 273 15.87 -0.65 -7.68
C ARG A 273 15.62 0.01 -9.03
N LYS A 274 16.60 0.71 -9.58
CA LYS A 274 16.43 1.43 -10.85
C LYS A 274 16.29 0.45 -12.02
N VAL A 275 17.16 -0.56 -12.07
CA VAL A 275 17.13 -1.61 -13.11
C VAL A 275 15.81 -2.38 -13.05
N PHE A 276 15.33 -2.71 -11.85
CA PHE A 276 14.04 -3.37 -11.66
C PHE A 276 12.88 -2.51 -12.18
N THR A 277 12.88 -1.21 -11.84
CA THR A 277 11.80 -0.31 -12.25
C THR A 277 11.82 -0.04 -13.75
N ASP A 278 13.00 0.17 -14.32
CA ASP A 278 13.17 0.37 -15.76
C ASP A 278 12.74 -0.89 -16.53
N GLY A 279 13.15 -2.08 -16.06
CA GLY A 279 12.77 -3.36 -16.66
C GLY A 279 11.25 -3.60 -16.67
N LEU A 280 10.55 -3.27 -15.57
CA LEU A 280 9.08 -3.33 -15.55
C LEU A 280 8.45 -2.35 -16.53
N ASN A 281 8.92 -1.09 -16.53
CA ASN A 281 8.34 -0.04 -17.38
C ASN A 281 8.58 -0.31 -18.89
N ASN A 282 9.65 -1.03 -19.22
CA ASN A 282 10.00 -1.42 -20.59
C ASN A 282 9.41 -2.77 -21.00
N HIS A 283 8.69 -3.46 -20.10
CA HIS A 283 8.17 -4.82 -20.31
C HIS A 283 9.27 -5.85 -20.64
N GLU A 284 10.42 -5.74 -19.96
CA GLU A 284 11.59 -6.62 -20.16
C GLU A 284 11.70 -7.71 -19.08
N VAL A 285 10.77 -7.76 -18.13
CA VAL A 285 10.80 -8.66 -16.97
C VAL A 285 9.78 -9.77 -17.17
N ALA A 286 10.25 -10.99 -17.37
CA ALA A 286 9.38 -12.14 -17.58
C ALA A 286 8.50 -12.47 -16.36
N LEU A 287 9.06 -12.36 -15.15
CA LEU A 287 8.38 -12.70 -13.89
C LEU A 287 8.97 -11.86 -12.75
N ALA A 288 8.14 -11.16 -11.98
CA ALA A 288 8.59 -10.39 -10.83
C ALA A 288 7.60 -10.44 -9.66
N LEU A 289 8.11 -10.43 -8.44
CA LEU A 289 7.35 -10.15 -7.22
C LEU A 289 7.34 -8.63 -6.97
N VAL A 290 6.17 -8.04 -7.03
CA VAL A 290 5.97 -6.60 -6.92
C VAL A 290 5.05 -6.28 -5.74
N PRO A 291 5.46 -5.41 -4.80
CA PRO A 291 4.54 -4.73 -3.91
C PRO A 291 4.05 -3.42 -4.54
N TYR A 292 2.77 -3.12 -4.39
CA TYR A 292 2.25 -1.80 -4.71
C TYR A 292 1.33 -1.27 -3.62
N SER A 293 1.64 -0.08 -3.14
CA SER A 293 0.82 0.68 -2.18
C SER A 293 -0.06 1.66 -2.94
N GLN A 294 -1.28 1.83 -2.50
CA GLN A 294 -2.17 2.84 -3.07
C GLN A 294 -1.60 4.26 -2.91
N ASP A 295 -1.78 5.09 -3.92
CA ASP A 295 -1.47 6.52 -3.88
C ASP A 295 -2.68 7.33 -3.38
N TYR A 296 -3.89 6.90 -3.76
CA TYR A 296 -5.16 7.46 -3.31
C TYR A 296 -6.25 6.37 -3.24
N PRO A 297 -7.26 6.52 -2.35
CA PRO A 297 -8.21 5.47 -2.02
C PRO A 297 -9.36 5.40 -3.05
N ASP A 298 -9.06 4.97 -4.25
CA ASP A 298 -10.03 4.75 -5.31
C ASP A 298 -9.59 3.57 -6.19
N PRO A 299 -10.52 2.69 -6.65
CA PRO A 299 -10.16 1.55 -7.49
C PRO A 299 -9.38 1.90 -8.74
N SER A 300 -9.58 3.11 -9.31
CA SER A 300 -8.82 3.61 -10.45
C SER A 300 -7.32 3.62 -10.23
N ASN A 301 -6.86 3.80 -8.98
CA ASN A 301 -5.44 3.80 -8.64
C ASN A 301 -4.82 2.43 -8.83
N LEU A 302 -5.34 1.42 -8.13
CA LEU A 302 -4.76 0.07 -8.12
C LEU A 302 -5.03 -0.69 -9.42
N LEU A 303 -6.21 -0.54 -10.00
CA LEU A 303 -6.56 -1.18 -11.28
C LEU A 303 -5.92 -0.46 -12.47
N GLY A 304 -5.72 0.84 -12.38
CA GLY A 304 -5.06 1.63 -13.45
C GLY A 304 -3.63 1.20 -13.75
N LEU A 305 -2.95 0.51 -12.83
CA LEU A 305 -1.61 -0.06 -13.06
C LEU A 305 -1.57 -1.12 -14.16
N TRP A 306 -2.72 -1.74 -14.43
CA TRP A 306 -2.88 -2.86 -15.36
C TRP A 306 -3.31 -2.42 -16.77
N LEU A 307 -3.43 -1.11 -17.00
CA LEU A 307 -3.60 -0.58 -18.36
C LEU A 307 -2.35 -0.84 -19.20
N SER A 308 -2.48 -1.00 -20.49
CA SER A 308 -1.35 -1.19 -21.42
C SER A 308 -0.36 -0.01 -21.41
N SER A 309 -0.81 1.17 -20.98
CA SER A 309 0.06 2.33 -20.73
C SER A 309 0.81 2.26 -19.38
N GLY A 310 0.52 1.26 -18.55
CA GLY A 310 1.13 1.05 -17.25
C GLY A 310 2.43 0.25 -17.35
N ARG A 311 2.85 -0.29 -16.19
CA ARG A 311 4.14 -1.00 -16.04
C ARG A 311 4.06 -2.50 -16.25
N HIS A 312 2.86 -3.07 -16.38
CA HIS A 312 2.68 -4.52 -16.47
C HIS A 312 2.51 -4.94 -17.93
N ALA A 313 3.23 -5.98 -18.34
CA ALA A 313 3.14 -6.56 -19.67
C ALA A 313 1.89 -7.43 -19.80
N TRP A 314 0.72 -6.84 -19.67
CA TRP A 314 -0.59 -7.44 -19.81
C TRP A 314 -1.56 -6.48 -20.51
N HIS A 315 -2.50 -7.03 -21.29
CA HIS A 315 -3.48 -6.23 -22.01
C HIS A 315 -4.80 -6.99 -22.18
N ASP A 316 -5.90 -6.29 -21.95
CA ASP A 316 -7.27 -6.71 -22.26
C ASP A 316 -8.12 -5.48 -22.66
N ASP A 317 -8.58 -5.44 -23.89
CA ASP A 317 -9.38 -4.33 -24.42
C ASP A 317 -10.66 -4.05 -23.61
N ALA A 318 -11.30 -5.11 -23.08
CA ALA A 318 -12.52 -4.93 -22.31
C ALA A 318 -12.21 -4.36 -20.91
N PHE A 319 -11.11 -4.79 -20.30
CA PHE A 319 -10.60 -4.21 -19.06
C PHE A 319 -10.34 -2.71 -19.26
N GLU A 320 -9.63 -2.33 -20.29
CA GLU A 320 -9.32 -0.90 -20.55
C GLU A 320 -10.57 -0.07 -20.76
N ARG A 321 -11.57 -0.60 -21.49
CA ARG A 321 -12.86 0.09 -21.66
C ARG A 321 -13.58 0.27 -20.32
N LEU A 322 -13.60 -0.75 -19.48
CA LEU A 322 -14.23 -0.71 -18.16
C LEU A 322 -13.53 0.28 -17.24
N ILE A 323 -12.19 0.28 -17.20
CA ILE A 323 -11.43 1.26 -16.41
C ILE A 323 -11.74 2.69 -16.87
N ARG A 324 -11.75 2.95 -18.18
CA ARG A 324 -12.11 4.27 -18.71
C ARG A 324 -13.54 4.66 -18.32
N GLN A 325 -14.49 3.74 -18.48
CA GLN A 325 -15.89 3.97 -18.10
C GLN A 325 -16.01 4.29 -16.63
N GLY A 326 -15.33 3.55 -15.73
CA GLY A 326 -15.32 3.81 -14.29
C GLY A 326 -14.65 5.13 -13.91
N ASN A 327 -13.60 5.50 -14.64
CA ASN A 327 -12.88 6.78 -14.44
C ASN A 327 -13.75 8.00 -14.79
N GLU A 328 -14.64 7.88 -15.75
CA GLU A 328 -15.48 8.97 -16.26
C GLU A 328 -16.90 8.96 -15.69
N TYR A 329 -17.29 7.91 -14.95
CA TYR A 329 -18.67 7.73 -14.47
C TYR A 329 -19.02 8.70 -13.35
N MET A 330 -19.94 9.61 -13.60
CA MET A 330 -20.41 10.65 -12.66
C MET A 330 -21.71 10.29 -11.91
N GLY A 331 -22.17 9.05 -12.01
CA GLY A 331 -23.35 8.55 -11.30
C GLY A 331 -23.05 8.15 -9.85
N SER A 332 -23.78 7.18 -9.32
CA SER A 332 -23.58 6.72 -7.94
C SER A 332 -22.23 6.01 -7.77
N THR A 333 -21.60 6.19 -6.60
CA THR A 333 -20.37 5.46 -6.22
C THR A 333 -20.56 3.94 -6.30
N LYS A 334 -21.75 3.44 -5.93
CA LYS A 334 -22.08 2.02 -5.99
C LYS A 334 -22.01 1.49 -7.43
N ASP A 335 -22.61 2.18 -8.37
CA ASP A 335 -22.64 1.76 -9.79
C ASP A 335 -21.25 1.89 -10.41
N ARG A 336 -20.53 2.94 -10.06
CA ARG A 336 -19.13 3.14 -10.49
C ARG A 336 -18.24 2.00 -10.00
N PHE A 337 -18.35 1.59 -8.74
CA PHE A 337 -17.60 0.46 -8.18
C PHE A 337 -18.00 -0.89 -8.80
N ALA A 338 -19.24 -1.03 -9.27
CA ALA A 338 -19.65 -2.22 -10.03
C ALA A 338 -18.89 -2.33 -11.36
N ILE A 339 -18.67 -1.20 -12.07
CA ILE A 339 -17.89 -1.18 -13.30
C ILE A 339 -16.43 -1.61 -13.05
N TYR A 340 -15.80 -1.11 -11.98
CA TYR A 340 -14.45 -1.55 -11.62
C TYR A 340 -14.39 -3.02 -11.21
N HIS A 341 -15.43 -3.52 -10.56
CA HIS A 341 -15.50 -4.95 -10.22
C HIS A 341 -15.55 -5.84 -11.46
N GLU A 342 -16.27 -5.43 -12.51
CA GLU A 342 -16.25 -6.14 -13.80
C GLU A 342 -14.86 -6.12 -14.43
N ALA A 343 -14.13 -5.00 -14.33
CA ALA A 343 -12.74 -4.93 -14.76
C ALA A 343 -11.84 -5.86 -13.93
N GLU A 344 -12.02 -5.88 -12.61
CA GLU A 344 -11.26 -6.75 -11.71
C GLU A 344 -11.48 -8.23 -12.01
N ILE A 345 -12.72 -8.65 -12.33
CA ILE A 345 -13.02 -10.02 -12.77
C ILE A 345 -12.14 -10.40 -13.97
N ARG A 346 -12.07 -9.56 -14.99
CA ARG A 346 -11.24 -9.82 -16.16
C ARG A 346 -9.76 -9.99 -15.81
N LEU A 347 -9.21 -9.09 -15.01
CA LEU A 347 -7.83 -9.14 -14.55
C LEU A 347 -7.51 -10.44 -13.82
N VAL A 348 -8.42 -10.88 -12.95
CA VAL A 348 -8.23 -12.08 -12.12
C VAL A 348 -8.42 -13.36 -12.92
N GLU A 349 -9.44 -13.43 -13.79
CA GLU A 349 -9.73 -14.62 -14.61
C GLU A 349 -8.69 -14.86 -15.69
N ASP A 350 -8.18 -13.80 -16.33
CA ASP A 350 -7.09 -13.90 -17.30
C ASP A 350 -5.71 -14.00 -16.63
N VAL A 351 -5.67 -14.00 -15.30
CA VAL A 351 -4.43 -14.04 -14.51
C VAL A 351 -3.40 -13.04 -15.06
N GLY A 352 -3.81 -11.78 -15.20
CA GLY A 352 -2.89 -10.69 -15.52
C GLY A 352 -1.82 -10.53 -14.43
N GLY A 353 -2.16 -10.92 -13.18
CA GLY A 353 -1.25 -11.09 -12.06
C GLY A 353 -1.68 -12.21 -11.12
N VAL A 354 -0.73 -12.79 -10.41
CA VAL A 354 -0.98 -13.74 -9.32
C VAL A 354 -0.90 -13.00 -8.00
N PHE A 355 -2.06 -12.73 -7.39
CA PHE A 355 -2.13 -12.00 -6.12
C PHE A 355 -1.80 -12.94 -4.96
N LEU A 356 -0.95 -12.49 -4.04
CA LEU A 356 -0.34 -13.34 -3.03
C LEU A 356 -0.79 -13.00 -1.62
N TRP A 357 -0.52 -11.78 -1.15
CA TRP A 357 -0.95 -11.31 0.17
C TRP A 357 -1.09 -9.80 0.24
N HIS A 358 -1.89 -9.34 1.22
CA HIS A 358 -1.93 -7.97 1.67
C HIS A 358 -1.29 -7.91 3.06
N PRO A 359 -0.27 -7.07 3.31
CA PRO A 359 0.36 -6.99 4.61
C PRO A 359 -0.56 -6.38 5.65
N LYS A 360 -0.35 -6.77 6.90
CA LYS A 360 -0.92 -6.10 8.07
C LYS A 360 0.09 -5.12 8.65
N GLU A 361 -0.41 -3.98 9.06
CA GLU A 361 0.31 -3.07 9.94
C GLU A 361 -0.11 -3.33 11.38
N HIS A 362 0.83 -3.23 12.29
CA HIS A 362 0.61 -3.44 13.71
C HIS A 362 1.08 -2.21 14.47
N ARG A 363 0.24 -1.70 15.36
CA ARG A 363 0.57 -0.57 16.23
C ARG A 363 0.19 -0.89 17.67
N LEU A 364 1.02 -0.41 18.60
CA LEU A 364 0.62 -0.25 19.98
C LEU A 364 0.26 1.20 20.19
N TRP A 365 -0.85 1.44 20.87
CA TRP A 365 -1.15 2.73 21.46
C TRP A 365 -1.78 2.59 22.83
N LYS A 366 -1.45 3.53 23.70
CA LYS A 366 -1.93 3.55 25.08
C LYS A 366 -3.44 3.60 25.15
N SER A 367 -4.01 2.93 26.15
CA SER A 367 -5.47 2.85 26.34
C SER A 367 -6.15 4.20 26.57
N ASN A 368 -5.41 5.25 26.98
CA ASN A 368 -5.85 6.62 27.12
C ASN A 368 -5.67 7.46 25.85
N PHE A 369 -4.96 6.96 24.83
CA PHE A 369 -4.84 7.62 23.54
C PHE A 369 -6.10 7.36 22.70
N ARG A 370 -6.80 8.39 22.30
CA ARG A 370 -8.11 8.32 21.63
C ARG A 370 -8.12 9.13 20.35
N SER A 371 -8.88 8.67 19.38
CA SER A 371 -9.34 9.43 18.23
C SER A 371 -10.55 8.72 17.62
N PRO A 372 -11.55 9.44 17.13
CA PRO A 372 -12.58 8.87 16.26
C PRO A 372 -11.98 8.18 15.03
N ASP A 373 -10.81 8.66 14.59
CA ASP A 373 -10.13 8.17 13.39
C ASP A 373 -9.24 6.92 13.65
N LEU A 374 -9.14 6.43 14.90
CA LEU A 374 -8.36 5.21 15.20
C LEU A 374 -9.05 3.93 14.75
N THR A 375 -10.35 3.93 14.58
CA THR A 375 -11.13 2.75 14.15
C THR A 375 -11.63 2.87 12.71
N THR A 376 -12.10 4.06 12.33
CA THR A 376 -12.57 4.35 10.97
C THR A 376 -12.44 5.84 10.75
N ASN A 377 -11.71 6.26 9.74
CA ASN A 377 -11.61 7.69 9.44
C ASN A 377 -12.88 8.22 8.75
N ARG A 378 -12.97 9.53 8.55
CA ARG A 378 -14.13 10.20 7.94
C ARG A 378 -14.42 9.79 6.50
N LEU A 379 -13.45 9.19 5.83
CA LEU A 379 -13.62 8.64 4.49
C LEU A 379 -14.15 7.20 4.53
N GLY A 380 -14.45 6.65 5.73
CA GLY A 380 -14.92 5.29 5.91
C GLY A 380 -13.85 4.21 5.69
N MET A 381 -12.58 4.63 5.71
CA MET A 381 -11.43 3.74 5.51
C MET A 381 -10.73 3.42 6.82
N GLU A 382 -9.95 2.37 6.81
CA GLU A 382 -9.07 2.04 7.91
C GLU A 382 -8.10 3.20 8.19
N PRO A 383 -7.94 3.65 9.45
CA PRO A 383 -7.29 4.92 9.77
C PRO A 383 -5.82 5.01 9.36
N TRP A 384 -5.14 3.87 9.26
CA TRP A 384 -3.70 3.84 8.96
C TRP A 384 -3.39 3.84 7.48
N ASN A 385 -4.38 3.54 6.67
CA ASN A 385 -4.30 3.52 5.22
C ASN A 385 -4.68 4.86 4.59
N SER A 386 -5.18 5.76 5.40
CA SER A 386 -5.36 7.16 5.08
C SER A 386 -4.50 7.99 6.02
N ARG A 387 -4.07 9.14 5.60
CA ARG A 387 -3.35 10.09 6.46
C ARG A 387 -4.32 10.61 7.52
N ALA A 388 -4.45 9.85 8.62
CA ALA A 388 -5.32 10.22 9.73
C ALA A 388 -5.02 11.65 10.17
N LEU A 389 -6.07 12.44 10.35
CA LEU A 389 -5.92 13.83 10.78
C LEU A 389 -5.46 13.84 12.24
N MET A 390 -4.18 14.12 12.49
CA MET A 390 -3.62 14.23 13.84
C MET A 390 -4.39 15.22 14.74
N SER A 391 -5.14 16.16 14.14
CA SER A 391 -6.03 17.04 14.87
C SER A 391 -7.13 16.31 15.65
N GLY A 392 -7.54 15.12 15.19
CA GLY A 392 -8.53 14.28 15.88
C GLY A 392 -7.99 13.47 17.05
N TYR A 393 -6.66 13.41 17.24
CA TYR A 393 -6.06 12.66 18.34
C TYR A 393 -6.07 13.44 19.66
N PHE A 394 -6.36 12.75 20.73
CA PHE A 394 -6.29 13.31 22.08
C PHE A 394 -5.95 12.22 23.10
N VAL A 395 -5.36 12.63 24.22
CA VAL A 395 -5.12 11.77 25.38
C VAL A 395 -6.25 11.96 26.37
N ASN A 396 -7.00 10.89 26.69
CA ASN A 396 -8.03 10.95 27.71
C ASN A 396 -7.39 10.87 29.09
N ARG A 397 -7.32 12.01 29.79
CA ARG A 397 -6.72 12.12 31.13
C ARG A 397 -7.55 11.46 32.25
N GLU A 398 -8.83 11.17 32.01
CA GLU A 398 -9.70 10.55 33.01
C GLU A 398 -9.30 9.10 33.34
N ASN A 399 -8.57 8.42 32.46
CA ASN A 399 -8.08 7.05 32.64
C ASN A 399 -6.63 6.98 33.16
N ILE A 400 -5.98 8.09 33.46
CA ILE A 400 -4.66 8.08 34.10
C ILE A 400 -4.88 7.80 35.59
N VAL A 401 -4.80 6.54 35.97
CA VAL A 401 -4.65 6.16 37.38
C VAL A 401 -3.26 6.64 37.80
N SER A 402 -3.19 7.69 38.61
CA SER A 402 -1.93 8.13 39.19
C SER A 402 -1.29 6.91 39.86
N PRO A 403 -0.02 6.58 39.59
CA PRO A 403 0.66 5.55 40.37
C PRO A 403 0.59 6.01 41.82
N SER A 404 -0.02 5.17 42.67
CA SER A 404 -0.02 5.39 44.12
C SER A 404 1.42 5.55 44.57
N MET A 405 1.74 6.72 45.15
CA MET A 405 3.01 6.98 45.83
C MET A 405 3.31 5.92 46.88
#